data_4677fe0e82be8f64d4715859ca68c3f1
#
_entry.id   4677fe0e82be8f64d4715859ca68c3f1
#
_cell.length_a   1.000
_cell.length_b   1.000
_cell.length_c   1.000
_cell.angle_alpha   90.00
_cell.angle_beta   90.00
_cell.angle_gamma   90.00
#
_symmetry.space_group_name_H-M   'P 1'
#
loop_
_entity.id
_entity.type
_entity.pdbx_description
1 polymer ?
#
loop_
_entity_poly.entity_id
_entity_poly.type
_entity_poly.pdbx_seq_one_letter_code
_entity_poly.pdbx_strand_id
1 'polypeptide(L)'
;SAPAAKNVIFLSADAFGVLPPVSILTPEQTQYYFLSGFTAKLAGTERGITEPTPTFSACFGQAFLELHPTKYAEELVKKMEKNGAKAYLVNTGWNGTGKRISIKDTRGIIDAILDGAIKTAPTKKIPYFDFEVPTELTGVDTGILDPRDTYADPSQWEEKAKDLAQRFIKNFAKYEGNDAGKAL
;
A
#
# COMPACT_ATOMS: atom_id res chain seq x y z
N SER A 1 26.47 -6.22 -11.82
CA SER A 1 25.10 -6.18 -12.34
C SER A 1 24.23 -7.15 -11.56
N ALA A 2 22.98 -6.82 -11.33
CA ALA A 2 21.98 -7.67 -10.69
C ALA A 2 20.91 -8.07 -11.72
N PRO A 3 20.25 -9.24 -11.57
CA PRO A 3 19.09 -9.58 -12.39
C PRO A 3 17.94 -8.60 -12.15
N ALA A 4 16.97 -8.58 -13.07
CA ALA A 4 15.77 -7.78 -12.91
C ALA A 4 14.97 -8.24 -11.66
N ALA A 5 14.40 -7.29 -10.93
CA ALA A 5 13.57 -7.58 -9.78
C ALA A 5 12.31 -8.36 -10.21
N LYS A 6 11.94 -9.39 -9.44
CA LYS A 6 10.73 -10.18 -9.64
C LYS A 6 9.55 -9.65 -8.83
N ASN A 7 9.83 -8.99 -7.73
CA ASN A 7 8.84 -8.43 -6.82
C ASN A 7 9.19 -6.98 -6.52
N VAL A 8 8.17 -6.12 -6.47
CA VAL A 8 8.26 -4.72 -6.03
C VAL A 8 7.37 -4.58 -4.81
N ILE A 9 7.92 -4.08 -3.72
CA ILE A 9 7.19 -3.92 -2.47
C ILE A 9 7.16 -2.43 -2.13
N PHE A 10 5.96 -1.86 -2.10
CA PHE A 10 5.73 -0.52 -1.55
C PHE A 10 5.50 -0.65 -0.06
N LEU A 11 6.37 -0.04 0.73
CA LEU A 11 6.18 0.02 2.18
C LEU A 11 5.38 1.26 2.55
N SER A 12 4.30 1.03 3.29
CA SER A 12 3.43 2.07 3.82
C SER A 12 3.31 1.92 5.33
N ALA A 13 2.90 2.98 6.01
CA ALA A 13 2.49 2.95 7.41
C ALA A 13 1.17 3.71 7.53
N ASP A 14 0.07 2.98 7.57
CA ASP A 14 -1.26 3.55 7.73
C ASP A 14 -1.54 3.83 9.22
N ALA A 15 -1.76 5.10 9.56
CA ALA A 15 -2.12 5.52 10.91
C ALA A 15 -3.65 5.44 11.20
N PHE A 16 -4.47 5.19 10.19
CA PHE A 16 -5.94 5.10 10.33
C PHE A 16 -6.43 3.70 10.72
N GLY A 17 -5.60 2.67 10.47
CA GLY A 17 -5.98 1.29 10.70
C GLY A 17 -6.91 0.71 9.62
N VAL A 18 -6.83 1.21 8.41
CA VAL A 18 -7.71 0.88 7.28
C VAL A 18 -7.08 -0.09 6.31
N LEU A 19 -5.80 0.14 5.95
CA LEU A 19 -5.14 -0.64 4.91
C LEU A 19 -4.79 -2.05 5.39
N PRO A 20 -4.98 -3.08 4.52
CA PRO A 20 -4.54 -4.43 4.81
C PRO A 20 -3.03 -4.49 5.06
N PRO A 21 -2.54 -5.49 5.82
CA PRO A 21 -1.10 -5.69 6.00
C PRO A 21 -0.37 -6.02 4.71
N VAL A 22 -1.07 -6.63 3.75
CA VAL A 22 -0.56 -6.85 2.39
C VAL A 22 -1.69 -6.79 1.38
N SER A 23 -1.42 -6.17 0.24
CA SER A 23 -2.31 -6.12 -0.93
C SER A 23 -1.53 -6.47 -2.18
N ILE A 24 -2.13 -7.29 -3.04
CA ILE A 24 -1.60 -7.63 -4.36
C ILE A 24 -2.13 -6.57 -5.34
N LEU A 25 -1.24 -5.86 -6.02
CA LEU A 25 -1.61 -4.73 -6.85
C LEU A 25 -1.73 -5.11 -8.33
N THR A 26 -2.77 -4.60 -9.00
CA THR A 26 -2.83 -4.56 -10.47
C THR A 26 -1.83 -3.53 -11.01
N PRO A 27 -1.51 -3.54 -12.33
CA PRO A 27 -0.67 -2.51 -12.93
C PRO A 27 -1.20 -1.08 -12.69
N GLU A 28 -2.51 -0.86 -12.80
CA GLU A 28 -3.16 0.43 -12.56
C GLU A 28 -3.05 0.84 -11.10
N GLN A 29 -3.35 -0.06 -10.17
CA GLN A 29 -3.16 0.15 -8.73
C GLN A 29 -1.70 0.44 -8.41
N THR A 30 -0.75 -0.25 -9.05
CA THR A 30 0.68 0.00 -8.88
C THR A 30 1.03 1.45 -9.20
N GLN A 31 0.57 1.99 -10.33
CA GLN A 31 0.78 3.38 -10.68
C GLN A 31 0.11 4.33 -9.69
N TYR A 32 -1.16 4.08 -9.37
CA TYR A 32 -1.96 4.92 -8.49
C TYR A 32 -1.32 5.05 -7.09
N TYR A 33 -0.95 3.92 -6.48
CA TYR A 33 -0.36 3.92 -5.15
C TYR A 33 1.10 4.39 -5.13
N PHE A 34 1.85 4.16 -6.20
CA PHE A 34 3.18 4.73 -6.36
C PHE A 34 3.12 6.26 -6.48
N LEU A 35 2.22 6.79 -7.30
CA LEU A 35 1.99 8.24 -7.42
C LEU A 35 1.50 8.85 -6.11
N SER A 36 0.62 8.16 -5.39
CA SER A 36 0.12 8.65 -4.10
C SER A 36 1.21 8.68 -3.04
N GLY A 37 2.08 7.66 -2.99
CA GLY A 37 3.16 7.56 -2.02
C GLY A 37 2.68 7.69 -0.58
N PHE A 38 1.55 7.02 -0.25
CA PHE A 38 0.91 7.14 1.05
C PHE A 38 1.69 6.45 2.17
N THR A 39 1.96 7.18 3.23
CA THR A 39 2.58 6.67 4.46
C THR A 39 2.22 7.58 5.64
N ALA A 40 2.80 7.33 6.82
CA ALA A 40 2.68 8.22 7.97
C ALA A 40 4.05 8.72 8.41
N LYS A 41 4.12 10.01 8.76
CA LYS A 41 5.22 10.56 9.54
C LYS A 41 5.06 10.05 10.97
N LEU A 42 6.10 9.42 11.49
CA LEU A 42 6.09 8.88 12.85
C LEU A 42 6.43 9.97 13.86
N ALA A 43 5.88 9.85 15.06
CA ALA A 43 6.22 10.72 16.18
C ALA A 43 7.74 10.75 16.41
N GLY A 44 8.31 11.94 16.56
CA GLY A 44 9.73 12.14 16.83
C GLY A 44 10.66 12.01 15.62
N THR A 45 10.15 11.71 14.42
CA THR A 45 10.98 11.65 13.19
C THR A 45 11.18 13.00 12.53
N GLU A 46 10.27 13.96 12.74
CA GLU A 46 10.35 15.33 12.27
C GLU A 46 10.00 16.30 13.40
N ARG A 47 10.57 17.50 13.36
CA ARG A 47 10.28 18.53 14.37
C ARG A 47 8.79 18.91 14.34
N GLY A 48 8.13 18.84 15.49
CA GLY A 48 6.70 19.17 15.64
C GLY A 48 5.73 18.01 15.37
N ILE A 49 6.21 16.84 14.97
CA ILE A 49 5.37 15.64 14.82
C ILE A 49 5.38 14.88 16.14
N THR A 50 4.25 14.96 16.87
CA THR A 50 4.04 14.30 18.18
C THR A 50 3.22 13.03 18.05
N GLU A 51 2.43 12.90 16.98
CA GLU A 51 1.58 11.73 16.68
C GLU A 51 1.76 11.28 15.24
N PRO A 52 1.48 10.00 14.92
CA PRO A 52 1.51 9.51 13.55
C PRO A 52 0.59 10.33 12.65
N THR A 53 1.15 10.99 11.64
CA THR A 53 0.42 11.89 10.75
C THR A 53 0.47 11.36 9.32
N PRO A 54 -0.69 11.14 8.67
CA PRO A 54 -0.71 10.66 7.30
C PRO A 54 -0.06 11.67 6.35
N THR A 55 0.68 11.17 5.38
CA THR A 55 1.34 11.99 4.36
C THR A 55 1.31 11.31 2.99
N PHE A 56 1.34 12.14 1.95
CA PHE A 56 1.44 11.70 0.57
C PHE A 56 2.72 12.31 -0.03
N SER A 57 3.61 11.42 -0.49
CA SER A 57 4.86 11.81 -1.12
C SER A 57 5.00 11.10 -2.46
N ALA A 58 4.79 11.82 -3.55
CA ALA A 58 4.80 11.24 -4.89
C ALA A 58 6.00 10.32 -5.11
N CYS A 59 5.76 9.12 -5.60
CA CYS A 59 6.76 8.08 -5.84
C CYS A 59 7.60 7.73 -4.60
N PHE A 60 7.06 7.96 -3.38
CA PHE A 60 7.76 7.83 -2.09
C PHE A 60 9.04 8.68 -1.97
N GLY A 61 9.20 9.68 -2.83
CA GLY A 61 10.42 10.50 -2.88
C GLY A 61 10.21 11.84 -3.57
N GLN A 62 9.07 12.50 -3.33
CA GLN A 62 8.67 13.73 -4.03
C GLN A 62 9.77 14.81 -4.06
N ALA A 63 10.54 14.96 -2.99
CA ALA A 63 11.60 15.94 -2.91
C ALA A 63 12.78 15.70 -3.88
N PHE A 64 12.88 14.50 -4.44
CA PHE A 64 13.97 14.09 -5.34
C PHE A 64 13.55 13.95 -6.81
N LEU A 65 12.28 14.24 -7.13
CA LEU A 65 11.78 14.09 -8.50
C LEU A 65 12.14 15.32 -9.34
N GLU A 66 12.77 15.10 -10.48
CA GLU A 66 13.11 16.15 -11.45
C GLU A 66 12.07 16.26 -12.58
N LEU A 67 11.41 15.15 -12.90
CA LEU A 67 10.35 15.09 -13.91
C LEU A 67 8.98 15.01 -13.24
N HIS A 68 7.92 15.18 -14.04
CA HIS A 68 6.57 14.98 -13.55
C HIS A 68 6.40 13.56 -13.00
N PRO A 69 5.76 13.36 -11.83
CA PRO A 69 5.69 12.05 -11.16
C PRO A 69 5.14 10.91 -12.03
N THR A 70 4.19 11.21 -12.94
CA THR A 70 3.62 10.22 -13.86
C THR A 70 4.65 9.56 -14.76
N LYS A 71 5.75 10.25 -15.11
CA LYS A 71 6.83 9.66 -15.91
C LYS A 71 7.55 8.54 -15.19
N TYR A 72 7.73 8.69 -13.88
CA TYR A 72 8.32 7.62 -13.05
C TYR A 72 7.37 6.44 -12.89
N ALA A 73 6.08 6.69 -12.72
CA ALA A 73 5.07 5.65 -12.59
C ALA A 73 4.91 4.82 -13.89
N GLU A 74 4.83 5.49 -15.04
CA GLU A 74 4.81 4.85 -16.36
C GLU A 74 6.03 3.96 -16.58
N GLU A 75 7.23 4.48 -16.28
CA GLU A 75 8.47 3.75 -16.48
C GLU A 75 8.60 2.55 -15.53
N LEU A 76 8.12 2.69 -14.28
CA LEU A 76 8.08 1.59 -13.32
C LEU A 76 7.25 0.44 -13.87
N VAL A 77 6.00 0.69 -14.26
CA VAL A 77 5.08 -0.36 -14.74
C VAL A 77 5.60 -0.98 -16.04
N LYS A 78 6.09 -0.19 -16.98
CA LYS A 78 6.72 -0.68 -18.20
C LYS A 78 7.87 -1.65 -17.95
N LYS A 79 8.74 -1.33 -16.98
CA LYS A 79 9.83 -2.23 -16.58
C LYS A 79 9.33 -3.47 -15.86
N MET A 80 8.30 -3.34 -15.04
CA MET A 80 7.69 -4.47 -14.35
C MET A 80 7.06 -5.44 -15.34
N GLU A 81 6.27 -4.96 -16.28
CA GLU A 81 5.64 -5.77 -17.33
C GLU A 81 6.67 -6.51 -18.17
N LYS A 82 7.71 -5.79 -18.63
CA LYS A 82 8.81 -6.39 -19.42
C LYS A 82 9.49 -7.55 -18.70
N ASN A 83 9.58 -7.51 -17.39
CA ASN A 83 10.29 -8.51 -16.57
C ASN A 83 9.34 -9.47 -15.82
N GLY A 84 8.04 -9.36 -16.02
CA GLY A 84 7.04 -10.16 -15.30
C GLY A 84 7.03 -9.92 -13.79
N ALA A 85 7.46 -8.73 -13.34
CA ALA A 85 7.49 -8.38 -11.92
C ALA A 85 6.09 -8.13 -11.38
N LYS A 86 5.88 -8.47 -10.09
CA LYS A 86 4.63 -8.21 -9.36
C LYS A 86 4.84 -7.13 -8.31
N ALA A 87 3.79 -6.35 -8.07
CA ALA A 87 3.80 -5.31 -7.04
C ALA A 87 2.89 -5.67 -5.87
N TYR A 88 3.34 -5.30 -4.69
CA TYR A 88 2.63 -5.49 -3.42
C TYR A 88 2.69 -4.19 -2.62
N LEU A 89 1.59 -3.85 -1.96
CA LEU A 89 1.56 -2.81 -0.94
C LEU A 89 1.60 -3.49 0.44
N VAL A 90 2.64 -3.23 1.21
CA VAL A 90 2.81 -3.79 2.56
C VAL A 90 2.64 -2.66 3.57
N ASN A 91 1.62 -2.79 4.41
CA ASN A 91 1.32 -1.85 5.49
C ASN A 91 2.00 -2.30 6.79
N THR A 92 2.89 -1.48 7.30
CA THR A 92 3.58 -1.67 8.59
C THR A 92 2.98 -0.81 9.71
N GLY A 93 1.87 -0.16 9.44
CA GLY A 93 1.19 0.75 10.35
C GLY A 93 0.27 0.06 11.36
N TRP A 94 -0.84 0.68 11.62
CA TRP A 94 -1.82 0.24 12.62
C TRP A 94 -2.97 -0.52 11.99
N ASN A 95 -3.72 -1.25 12.82
CA ASN A 95 -4.98 -1.89 12.47
C ASN A 95 -6.07 -1.50 13.47
N GLY A 96 -7.26 -2.08 13.36
CA GLY A 96 -8.42 -1.76 14.19
C GLY A 96 -8.24 -2.01 15.68
N THR A 97 -7.25 -2.81 16.08
CA THR A 97 -6.91 -3.03 17.50
C THR A 97 -6.20 -1.82 18.15
N GLY A 98 -5.86 -0.80 17.38
CA GLY A 98 -5.04 0.33 17.84
C GLY A 98 -3.55 -0.01 18.02
N LYS A 99 -3.12 -1.20 17.61
CA LYS A 99 -1.72 -1.64 17.65
C LYS A 99 -1.11 -1.67 16.26
N ARG A 100 0.19 -1.48 16.18
CA ARG A 100 0.93 -1.69 14.94
C ARG A 100 0.97 -3.17 14.57
N ILE A 101 0.92 -3.41 13.25
CA ILE A 101 1.19 -4.73 12.69
C ILE A 101 2.56 -5.19 13.16
N SER A 102 2.67 -6.41 13.66
CA SER A 102 3.89 -6.90 14.27
C SER A 102 5.02 -7.08 13.24
N ILE A 103 6.26 -6.93 13.69
CA ILE A 103 7.44 -7.23 12.85
C ILE A 103 7.44 -8.70 12.44
N LYS A 104 6.94 -9.59 13.29
CA LYS A 104 6.81 -11.02 12.98
C LYS A 104 5.90 -11.24 11.79
N ASP A 105 4.69 -10.64 11.81
CA ASP A 105 3.73 -10.75 10.72
C ASP A 105 4.24 -10.08 9.44
N THR A 106 4.85 -8.90 9.56
CA THR A 106 5.47 -8.22 8.41
C THR A 106 6.56 -9.08 7.76
N ARG A 107 7.42 -9.72 8.55
CA ARG A 107 8.44 -10.65 8.02
C ARG A 107 7.80 -11.88 7.37
N GLY A 108 6.78 -12.47 7.97
CA GLY A 108 6.04 -13.59 7.37
C GLY A 108 5.42 -13.22 6.01
N ILE A 109 4.90 -12.01 5.89
CA ILE A 109 4.38 -11.48 4.62
C ILE A 109 5.50 -11.34 3.58
N ILE A 110 6.64 -10.75 3.96
CA ILE A 110 7.80 -10.61 3.06
C ILE A 110 8.30 -11.99 2.61
N ASP A 111 8.43 -12.94 3.53
CA ASP A 111 8.83 -14.31 3.20
C ASP A 111 7.87 -14.95 2.20
N ALA A 112 6.54 -14.81 2.39
CA ALA A 112 5.52 -15.32 1.48
C ALA A 112 5.56 -14.65 0.08
N ILE A 113 6.00 -13.40 -0.02
CA ILE A 113 6.25 -12.74 -1.29
C ILE A 113 7.50 -13.31 -1.97
N LEU A 114 8.58 -13.49 -1.21
CA LEU A 114 9.88 -13.92 -1.75
C LEU A 114 9.88 -15.39 -2.19
N ASP A 115 9.25 -16.28 -1.43
CA ASP A 115 9.12 -17.71 -1.75
C ASP A 115 8.00 -18.01 -2.75
N GLY A 116 7.12 -17.04 -3.00
CA GLY A 116 6.00 -17.14 -3.94
C GLY A 116 4.71 -17.72 -3.35
N ALA A 117 4.65 -18.03 -2.07
CA ALA A 117 3.45 -18.57 -1.41
C ALA A 117 2.23 -17.66 -1.58
N ILE A 118 2.43 -16.34 -1.58
CA ILE A 118 1.34 -15.37 -1.80
C ILE A 118 0.66 -15.52 -3.16
N LYS A 119 1.35 -16.05 -4.18
CA LYS A 119 0.81 -16.21 -5.54
C LYS A 119 -0.19 -17.35 -5.66
N THR A 120 -0.12 -18.31 -4.75
CA THR A 120 -0.99 -19.48 -4.71
C THR A 120 -2.00 -19.44 -3.57
N ALA A 121 -1.89 -18.46 -2.68
CA ALA A 121 -2.83 -18.27 -1.59
C ALA A 121 -4.23 -17.90 -2.11
N PRO A 122 -5.31 -18.36 -1.48
CA PRO A 122 -6.65 -17.90 -1.78
C PRO A 122 -6.77 -16.41 -1.44
N THR A 123 -7.48 -15.67 -2.28
CA THR A 123 -7.63 -14.22 -2.15
C THR A 123 -9.09 -13.79 -2.12
N LYS A 124 -9.33 -12.59 -1.63
CA LYS A 124 -10.59 -11.87 -1.73
C LYS A 124 -10.34 -10.39 -1.99
N LYS A 125 -11.35 -9.67 -2.44
CA LYS A 125 -11.31 -8.22 -2.59
C LYS A 125 -11.94 -7.54 -1.39
N ILE A 126 -11.37 -6.39 -0.99
CA ILE A 126 -11.96 -5.54 0.03
C ILE A 126 -12.62 -4.31 -0.60
N PRO A 127 -13.70 -3.78 0.01
CA PRO A 127 -14.41 -2.61 -0.53
C PRO A 127 -13.57 -1.33 -0.48
N TYR A 128 -14.01 -0.31 -1.23
CA TYR A 128 -13.44 1.04 -1.41
C TYR A 128 -12.11 1.12 -2.14
N PHE A 129 -11.17 0.22 -1.88
CA PHE A 129 -9.84 0.21 -2.50
C PHE A 129 -9.70 -0.87 -3.57
N ASP A 130 -10.64 -1.80 -3.64
CA ASP A 130 -10.63 -2.97 -4.53
C ASP A 130 -9.32 -3.77 -4.44
N PHE A 131 -8.66 -3.73 -3.28
CA PHE A 131 -7.45 -4.48 -3.05
C PHE A 131 -7.73 -5.98 -3.01
N GLU A 132 -6.92 -6.72 -3.73
CA GLU A 132 -6.84 -8.17 -3.60
C GLU A 132 -5.95 -8.52 -2.40
N VAL A 133 -6.51 -9.20 -1.42
CA VAL A 133 -5.82 -9.59 -0.19
C VAL A 133 -5.85 -11.10 -0.02
N PRO A 134 -4.77 -11.73 0.47
CA PRO A 134 -4.80 -13.15 0.80
C PRO A 134 -5.71 -13.39 1.99
N THR A 135 -6.43 -14.50 1.98
CA THR A 135 -7.28 -14.92 3.11
C THR A 135 -6.52 -15.76 4.12
N GLU A 136 -5.38 -16.33 3.72
CA GLU A 136 -4.46 -17.06 4.57
C GLU A 136 -3.03 -16.95 4.03
N LEU A 137 -2.05 -16.88 4.92
CA LEU A 137 -0.62 -16.97 4.61
C LEU A 137 0.10 -17.74 5.72
N THR A 138 0.94 -18.69 5.33
CA THR A 138 1.76 -19.41 6.30
C THR A 138 2.66 -18.47 7.09
N GLY A 139 2.65 -18.57 8.41
CA GLY A 139 3.50 -17.75 9.30
C GLY A 139 2.95 -16.37 9.62
N VAL A 140 1.75 -16.03 9.12
CA VAL A 140 1.06 -14.76 9.38
C VAL A 140 -0.26 -15.04 10.11
N ASP A 141 -0.61 -14.19 11.07
CA ASP A 141 -1.90 -14.27 11.75
C ASP A 141 -3.04 -13.99 10.75
N THR A 142 -3.90 -14.98 10.53
CA THR A 142 -5.03 -14.87 9.61
C THR A 142 -6.01 -13.76 10.02
N GLY A 143 -6.15 -13.49 11.32
CA GLY A 143 -7.06 -12.48 11.85
C GLY A 143 -6.70 -11.03 11.49
N ILE A 144 -5.51 -10.77 10.94
CA ILE A 144 -5.10 -9.42 10.53
C ILE A 144 -5.18 -9.17 9.02
N LEU A 145 -5.32 -10.22 8.20
CA LEU A 145 -5.21 -10.13 6.74
C LEU A 145 -6.35 -9.31 6.12
N ASP A 146 -7.56 -9.43 6.64
CA ASP A 146 -8.65 -8.50 6.35
C ASP A 146 -8.72 -7.46 7.48
N PRO A 147 -8.48 -6.19 7.20
CA PRO A 147 -8.45 -5.17 8.24
C PRO A 147 -9.80 -5.02 8.98
N ARG A 148 -10.91 -5.40 8.37
CA ARG A 148 -12.24 -5.36 9.00
C ARG A 148 -12.33 -6.30 10.21
N ASP A 149 -11.64 -7.44 10.14
CA ASP A 149 -11.62 -8.46 11.19
C ASP A 149 -10.86 -8.00 12.46
N THR A 150 -10.11 -6.91 12.36
CA THR A 150 -9.39 -6.32 13.51
C THR A 150 -10.24 -5.34 14.33
N TYR A 151 -11.43 -5.00 13.85
CA TYR A 151 -12.39 -4.11 14.54
C TYR A 151 -13.43 -4.91 15.29
N ALA A 152 -13.80 -4.43 16.49
CA ALA A 152 -14.94 -4.99 17.22
C ALA A 152 -16.27 -4.74 16.50
N ASP A 153 -16.38 -3.60 15.82
CA ASP A 153 -17.50 -3.23 14.96
C ASP A 153 -16.97 -2.88 13.55
N PRO A 154 -17.25 -3.70 12.54
CA PRO A 154 -16.82 -3.46 11.17
C PRO A 154 -17.29 -2.13 10.56
N SER A 155 -18.37 -1.53 11.07
CA SER A 155 -18.85 -0.21 10.61
C SER A 155 -17.83 0.90 10.88
N GLN A 156 -17.05 0.78 11.95
CA GLN A 156 -15.98 1.73 12.28
C GLN A 156 -14.85 1.69 11.24
N TRP A 157 -14.53 0.49 10.74
CA TRP A 157 -13.60 0.39 9.61
C TRP A 157 -14.16 1.08 8.37
N GLU A 158 -15.44 0.87 8.08
CA GLU A 158 -16.08 1.44 6.89
C GLU A 158 -16.04 2.98 6.88
N GLU A 159 -16.34 3.61 8.00
CA GLU A 159 -16.25 5.08 8.15
C GLU A 159 -14.83 5.59 7.89
N LYS A 160 -13.83 4.96 8.49
CA LYS A 160 -12.43 5.31 8.30
C LYS A 160 -11.95 5.03 6.88
N ALA A 161 -12.42 3.95 6.26
CA ALA A 161 -12.10 3.59 4.89
C ALA A 161 -12.63 4.62 3.89
N LYS A 162 -13.86 5.11 4.10
CA LYS A 162 -14.45 6.20 3.30
C LYS A 162 -13.64 7.49 3.44
N ASP A 163 -13.25 7.88 4.65
CA ASP A 163 -12.42 9.08 4.87
C ASP A 163 -11.07 8.93 4.18
N LEU A 164 -10.39 7.80 4.34
CA LEU A 164 -9.09 7.57 3.71
C LEU A 164 -9.21 7.54 2.18
N ALA A 165 -10.23 6.90 1.62
CA ALA A 165 -10.48 6.89 0.17
C ALA A 165 -10.66 8.32 -0.37
N GLN A 166 -11.43 9.17 0.32
CA GLN A 166 -11.58 10.57 -0.06
C GLN A 166 -10.25 11.34 -0.03
N ARG A 167 -9.38 11.07 0.93
CA ARG A 167 -8.03 11.66 0.99
C ARG A 167 -7.16 11.23 -0.19
N PHE A 168 -7.23 9.98 -0.61
CA PHE A 168 -6.56 9.48 -1.82
C PHE A 168 -7.07 10.20 -3.06
N ILE A 169 -8.39 10.27 -3.26
CA ILE A 169 -9.02 10.97 -4.39
C ILE A 169 -8.58 12.44 -4.42
N LYS A 170 -8.68 13.14 -3.30
CA LYS A 170 -8.27 14.56 -3.20
C LYS A 170 -6.78 14.73 -3.51
N ASN A 171 -5.91 13.84 -3.03
CA ASN A 171 -4.49 13.90 -3.34
C ASN A 171 -4.22 13.61 -4.82
N PHE A 172 -4.95 12.65 -5.40
CA PHE A 172 -4.74 12.22 -6.78
C PHE A 172 -5.21 13.25 -7.82
N ALA A 173 -6.15 14.12 -7.49
CA ALA A 173 -6.68 15.17 -8.37
C ALA A 173 -5.58 16.03 -9.02
N LYS A 174 -4.44 16.21 -8.37
CA LYS A 174 -3.28 16.93 -8.93
C LYS A 174 -2.63 16.26 -10.15
N TYR A 175 -2.90 14.97 -10.38
CA TYR A 175 -2.37 14.19 -11.52
C TYR A 175 -3.36 14.10 -12.67
N GLU A 176 -4.65 14.39 -12.45
CA GLU A 176 -5.70 14.32 -13.47
C GLU A 176 -5.56 15.40 -14.55
N GLY A 177 -4.67 16.38 -14.35
CA GLY A 177 -4.32 17.41 -15.31
C GLY A 177 -3.57 16.93 -16.53
N ASN A 178 -3.05 15.68 -16.54
CA ASN A 178 -2.37 15.08 -17.68
C ASN A 178 -2.99 13.74 -18.07
N ASP A 179 -2.77 13.31 -19.30
CA ASP A 179 -3.46 12.15 -19.87
C ASP A 179 -3.10 10.84 -19.16
N ALA A 180 -1.85 10.70 -18.70
CA ALA A 180 -1.42 9.52 -17.96
C ALA A 180 -2.11 9.43 -16.58
N GLY A 181 -2.35 10.55 -15.90
CA GLY A 181 -3.08 10.59 -14.65
C GLY A 181 -4.59 10.35 -14.81
N LYS A 182 -5.16 10.83 -15.92
CA LYS A 182 -6.60 10.60 -16.22
C LYS A 182 -6.92 9.14 -16.52
N ALA A 183 -5.95 8.38 -16.99
CA ALA A 183 -6.13 6.98 -17.36
C ALA A 183 -6.12 6.01 -16.16
N LEU A 184 -5.79 6.50 -14.97
CA LEU A 184 -5.72 5.73 -13.72
C LEU A 184 -6.95 5.97 -12.85
#